data_617cdf2856af0043656e12cfc1e4f073
#
_entry.id   617cdf2856af0043656e12cfc1e4f073
#
_cell.length_a   1.000
_cell.length_b   1.000
_cell.length_c   1.000
_cell.angle_alpha   90.00
_cell.angle_beta   90.00
_cell.angle_gamma   90.00
#
_symmetry.space_group_name_H-M   'P 1'
#
loop_
_entity.id
_entity.type
_entity.pdbx_description
1 polymer ?
#
loop_
_entity_poly.entity_id
_entity_poly.type
_entity_poly.pdbx_seq_one_letter_code
_entity_poly.pdbx_strand_id
1 'polypeptide(L)'
;MKWTFENAKIKGRIVLTDSLHEDPDLLKDKTLYKFIWVDSGEVELDIDHQHVVLKKGQLVPLSHLHHLEFLRIEGKCYALMFNGNFYCIHGNDHEVSCNGLLFHGSSHVLTFVLSEDERRKIDTLTRIMQEEFLSTDQLQDEMLRVLLKRFIIL
;
A
#
# COMPACT_ATOMS: atom_id res chain seq x y z
N MET A 1 -1.85 14.27 -3.39
CA MET A 1 -0.42 14.39 -3.01
C MET A 1 0.26 13.05 -3.09
N LYS A 2 1.53 13.08 -3.44
CA LYS A 2 2.34 11.88 -3.55
C LYS A 2 3.65 12.08 -2.81
N TRP A 3 3.99 11.11 -1.95
CA TRP A 3 5.27 11.04 -1.26
C TRP A 3 6.02 9.83 -1.80
N THR A 4 7.27 10.03 -2.20
CA THR A 4 8.06 8.96 -2.78
C THR A 4 9.49 8.96 -2.22
N PHE A 5 10.05 7.78 -2.09
CA PHE A 5 11.45 7.57 -1.71
C PHE A 5 12.03 6.45 -2.56
N GLU A 6 13.24 6.67 -3.05
CA GLU A 6 13.95 5.67 -3.83
C GLU A 6 15.37 5.51 -3.28
N ASN A 7 15.80 4.25 -3.13
CA ASN A 7 17.16 3.91 -2.79
C ASN A 7 17.86 3.45 -4.07
N ALA A 8 18.72 4.28 -4.63
CA ALA A 8 19.37 4.03 -5.91
C ALA A 8 20.29 2.80 -5.88
N LYS A 9 20.90 2.50 -4.73
CA LYS A 9 21.84 1.37 -4.62
C LYS A 9 21.16 0.03 -4.79
N ILE A 10 19.97 -0.14 -4.22
CA ILE A 10 19.23 -1.40 -4.27
C ILE A 10 18.05 -1.31 -5.22
N LYS A 11 17.83 -0.16 -5.86
CA LYS A 11 16.67 0.13 -6.70
C LYS A 11 15.36 -0.12 -5.96
N GLY A 12 15.35 0.16 -4.66
CA GLY A 12 14.17 0.05 -3.82
C GLY A 12 13.31 1.29 -3.91
N ARG A 13 12.00 1.13 -3.84
CA ARG A 13 11.06 2.22 -3.96
C ARG A 13 9.87 2.03 -3.03
N ILE A 14 9.47 3.10 -2.37
CA ILE A 14 8.23 3.16 -1.59
C ILE A 14 7.49 4.45 -1.94
N VAL A 15 6.18 4.36 -2.10
CA VAL A 15 5.31 5.48 -2.47
C VAL A 15 4.07 5.48 -1.60
N LEU A 16 3.70 6.64 -1.10
CA LEU A 16 2.42 6.87 -0.44
C LEU A 16 1.68 7.96 -1.24
N THR A 17 0.43 7.71 -1.62
CA THR A 17 -0.34 8.68 -2.39
C THR A 17 -1.82 8.61 -2.04
N ASP A 18 -2.49 9.75 -2.15
CA ASP A 18 -3.95 9.82 -2.09
C ASP A 18 -4.55 10.11 -3.47
N SER A 19 -3.75 10.05 -4.53
CA SER A 19 -4.13 10.41 -5.89
C SER A 19 -3.71 9.34 -6.91
N LEU A 20 -3.73 8.06 -6.52
CA LEU A 20 -3.32 6.98 -7.41
C LEU A 20 -4.12 6.95 -8.71
N HIS A 21 -5.41 7.28 -8.64
CA HIS A 21 -6.29 7.31 -9.82
C HIS A 21 -5.87 8.35 -10.85
N GLU A 22 -5.07 9.33 -10.45
CA GLU A 22 -4.56 10.39 -11.33
C GLU A 22 -3.13 10.12 -11.80
N ASP A 23 -2.57 8.96 -11.46
CA ASP A 23 -1.17 8.63 -11.75
C ASP A 23 -1.09 7.35 -12.59
N PRO A 24 -1.23 7.46 -13.92
CA PRO A 24 -1.22 6.27 -14.78
C PRO A 24 0.10 5.51 -14.76
N ASP A 25 1.23 6.18 -14.52
CA ASP A 25 2.53 5.51 -14.47
C ASP A 25 2.61 4.57 -13.26
N LEU A 26 2.12 5.01 -12.11
CA LEU A 26 2.07 4.15 -10.92
C LEU A 26 1.08 3.00 -11.10
N LEU A 27 -0.07 3.27 -11.73
CA LEU A 27 -1.07 2.23 -11.99
C LEU A 27 -0.54 1.14 -12.90
N LYS A 28 0.29 1.49 -13.86
CA LYS A 28 0.86 0.56 -14.83
C LYS A 28 2.11 -0.15 -14.34
N ASP A 29 2.69 0.29 -13.23
CA ASP A 29 3.93 -0.29 -12.73
C ASP A 29 3.69 -1.68 -12.18
N LYS A 30 4.25 -2.69 -12.85
CA LYS A 30 4.08 -4.10 -12.50
C LYS A 30 5.10 -4.59 -11.46
N THR A 31 5.88 -3.68 -10.88
CA THR A 31 6.88 -4.03 -9.87
C THR A 31 6.42 -3.74 -8.44
N LEU A 32 5.28 -3.07 -8.29
CA LEU A 32 4.83 -2.55 -7.00
C LEU A 32 3.75 -3.40 -6.37
N TYR A 33 3.97 -3.79 -5.12
CA TYR A 33 2.92 -4.28 -4.22
C TYR A 33 2.15 -3.09 -3.68
N LYS A 34 0.85 -3.25 -3.42
CA LYS A 34 -0.02 -2.15 -3.03
C LYS A 34 -0.90 -2.50 -1.85
N PHE A 35 -1.09 -1.53 -0.95
CA PHE A 35 -2.20 -1.53 -0.02
C PHE A 35 -3.07 -0.33 -0.38
N ILE A 36 -4.36 -0.56 -0.60
CA ILE A 36 -5.31 0.51 -0.91
C ILE A 36 -6.39 0.52 0.17
N TRP A 37 -6.62 1.67 0.78
CA TRP A 37 -7.68 1.79 1.79
C TRP A 37 -8.43 3.10 1.63
N VAL A 38 -9.69 3.09 2.08
CA VAL A 38 -10.58 4.25 1.96
C VAL A 38 -10.67 4.95 3.31
N ASP A 39 -10.27 6.21 3.34
CA ASP A 39 -10.33 7.06 4.52
C ASP A 39 -11.72 7.69 4.68
N SER A 40 -12.35 8.07 3.58
CA SER A 40 -13.71 8.61 3.57
C SER A 40 -14.40 8.26 2.27
N GLY A 41 -15.72 8.06 2.35
CA GLY A 41 -16.52 7.81 1.17
C GLY A 41 -16.43 6.37 0.67
N GLU A 42 -16.40 6.23 -0.64
CA GLU A 42 -16.50 4.94 -1.31
C GLU A 42 -15.73 4.98 -2.63
N VAL A 43 -15.10 3.87 -3.00
CA VAL A 43 -14.33 3.77 -4.24
C VAL A 43 -14.71 2.47 -4.94
N GLU A 44 -14.97 2.54 -6.24
CA GLU A 44 -15.20 1.36 -7.06
C GLU A 44 -13.96 1.06 -7.89
N LEU A 45 -13.52 -0.19 -7.81
CA LEU A 45 -12.32 -0.69 -8.47
C LEU A 45 -12.63 -1.88 -9.36
N ASP A 46 -11.86 -2.04 -10.44
CA ASP A 46 -11.79 -3.29 -11.19
C ASP A 46 -10.40 -3.86 -10.94
N ILE A 47 -10.36 -5.06 -10.37
CA ILE A 47 -9.11 -5.76 -10.08
C ILE A 47 -9.17 -7.11 -10.79
N ASP A 48 -8.39 -7.26 -11.87
CA ASP A 48 -8.37 -8.46 -12.70
C ASP A 48 -9.78 -8.88 -13.17
N HIS A 49 -10.58 -7.89 -13.61
CA HIS A 49 -11.96 -8.05 -14.06
C HIS A 49 -12.95 -8.37 -12.95
N GLN A 50 -12.55 -8.26 -11.69
CA GLN A 50 -13.47 -8.37 -10.55
C GLN A 50 -13.86 -6.97 -10.08
N HIS A 51 -15.16 -6.71 -10.00
CA HIS A 51 -15.67 -5.45 -9.49
C HIS A 51 -15.63 -5.45 -7.97
N VAL A 52 -14.91 -4.50 -7.39
CA VAL A 52 -14.72 -4.37 -5.95
C VAL A 52 -15.16 -2.99 -5.50
N VAL A 53 -15.99 -2.93 -4.48
CA VAL A 53 -16.41 -1.68 -3.86
C VAL A 53 -15.75 -1.59 -2.49
N LEU A 54 -14.89 -0.59 -2.31
CA LEU A 54 -14.27 -0.30 -1.01
C LEU A 54 -14.98 0.85 -0.35
N LYS A 55 -15.39 0.63 0.89
CA LYS A 55 -16.01 1.64 1.72
C LYS A 55 -15.05 2.09 2.80
N LYS A 56 -15.40 3.19 3.47
CA LYS A 56 -14.62 3.72 4.59
C LYS A 56 -14.25 2.61 5.57
N GLY A 57 -12.96 2.54 5.91
CA GLY A 57 -12.45 1.53 6.83
C GLY A 57 -12.15 0.18 6.21
N GLN A 58 -12.20 0.07 4.89
CA GLN A 58 -11.85 -1.17 4.20
C GLN A 58 -10.51 -1.03 3.48
N LEU A 59 -9.78 -2.13 3.40
CA LEU A 59 -8.45 -2.18 2.81
C LEU A 59 -8.34 -3.41 1.89
N VAL A 60 -7.68 -3.23 0.74
CA VAL A 60 -7.37 -4.33 -0.16
C VAL A 60 -5.86 -4.37 -0.41
N PRO A 61 -5.19 -5.50 -0.16
CA PRO A 61 -3.80 -5.71 -0.56
C PRO A 61 -3.74 -6.27 -1.98
N LEU A 62 -2.81 -5.76 -2.78
CA LEU A 62 -2.60 -6.21 -4.14
C LEU A 62 -1.14 -6.53 -4.39
N SER A 63 -0.88 -7.65 -5.07
CA SER A 63 0.48 -7.99 -5.48
C SER A 63 0.84 -7.22 -6.75
N HIS A 64 2.11 -7.34 -7.16
CA HIS A 64 2.58 -6.75 -8.41
C HIS A 64 1.92 -7.39 -9.65
N LEU A 65 1.28 -8.56 -9.49
CA LEU A 65 0.63 -9.26 -10.59
C LEU A 65 -0.80 -8.81 -10.86
N HIS A 66 -1.41 -8.10 -9.92
CA HIS A 66 -2.79 -7.65 -10.09
C HIS A 66 -2.87 -6.45 -11.03
N HIS A 67 -3.90 -6.46 -11.89
CA HIS A 67 -4.22 -5.31 -12.73
C HIS A 67 -5.35 -4.52 -12.08
N LEU A 68 -5.12 -3.23 -11.87
CA LEU A 68 -6.03 -2.34 -11.15
C LEU A 68 -6.52 -1.22 -12.05
N GLU A 69 -7.83 -1.00 -12.04
CA GLU A 69 -8.45 0.17 -12.65
C GLU A 69 -9.40 0.82 -11.64
N PHE A 70 -9.40 2.15 -11.60
CA PHE A 70 -10.37 2.91 -10.81
C PHE A 70 -11.58 3.21 -11.69
N LEU A 71 -12.77 2.80 -11.22
CA LEU A 71 -14.02 3.03 -11.95
C LEU A 71 -14.75 4.26 -11.46
N ARG A 72 -14.73 4.49 -10.14
CA ARG A 72 -15.40 5.64 -9.53
C ARG A 72 -14.76 5.94 -8.19
N ILE A 73 -14.61 7.22 -7.88
CA ILE A 73 -14.06 7.67 -6.60
C ILE A 73 -15.00 8.72 -6.00
N GLU A 74 -15.51 8.42 -4.81
CA GLU A 74 -16.30 9.37 -4.01
C GLU A 74 -15.67 9.41 -2.62
N GLY A 75 -14.81 10.41 -2.38
CA GLY A 75 -14.13 10.54 -1.10
C GLY A 75 -12.63 10.42 -1.24
N LYS A 76 -11.97 9.97 -0.17
CA LYS A 76 -10.52 9.93 -0.07
C LYS A 76 -10.01 8.51 0.09
N CYS A 77 -9.06 8.13 -0.76
CA CYS A 77 -8.47 6.82 -0.83
C CYS A 77 -6.95 6.96 -0.81
N TYR A 78 -6.27 6.14 0.00
CA TYR A 78 -4.81 6.11 0.05
C TYR A 78 -4.27 4.84 -0.58
N ALA A 79 -3.07 4.93 -1.12
CA ALA A 79 -2.32 3.77 -1.58
C ALA A 79 -0.89 3.84 -1.03
N LEU A 80 -0.45 2.75 -0.42
CA LEU A 80 0.93 2.57 0.01
C LEU A 80 1.54 1.49 -0.86
N MET A 81 2.61 1.82 -1.57
CA MET A 81 3.19 0.94 -2.58
C MET A 81 4.69 0.79 -2.37
N PHE A 82 5.20 -0.39 -2.67
CA PHE A 82 6.63 -0.67 -2.56
C PHE A 82 7.01 -1.81 -3.51
N ASN A 83 8.29 -1.87 -3.88
CA ASN A 83 8.80 -2.99 -4.67
C ASN A 83 9.57 -3.97 -3.79
N GLY A 84 9.86 -5.16 -4.34
CA GLY A 84 10.55 -6.22 -3.63
C GLY A 84 11.98 -5.85 -3.21
N ASN A 85 12.61 -4.93 -3.91
CA ASN A 85 13.95 -4.46 -3.57
C ASN A 85 13.94 -3.57 -2.32
N PHE A 86 12.84 -2.85 -2.09
CA PHE A 86 12.69 -2.05 -0.88
C PHE A 86 12.38 -2.91 0.34
N TYR A 87 11.44 -3.84 0.19
CA TYR A 87 11.05 -4.76 1.27
C TYR A 87 10.79 -6.13 0.66
N CYS A 88 11.63 -7.11 1.01
CA CYS A 88 11.52 -8.46 0.47
C CYS A 88 10.55 -9.29 1.32
N ILE A 89 9.36 -9.50 0.82
CA ILE A 89 8.33 -10.29 1.49
C ILE A 89 8.82 -11.73 1.69
N HIS A 90 9.43 -12.31 0.65
CA HIS A 90 9.91 -13.68 0.69
C HIS A 90 11.05 -13.87 1.69
N GLY A 91 11.95 -12.89 1.79
CA GLY A 91 13.05 -12.94 2.74
C GLY A 91 12.63 -12.75 4.19
N ASN A 92 11.41 -12.28 4.42
CA ASN A 92 10.86 -12.00 5.75
C ASN A 92 9.62 -12.83 6.05
N ASP A 93 9.45 -13.98 5.38
CA ASP A 93 8.27 -14.82 5.51
C ASP A 93 7.95 -15.20 6.95
N HIS A 94 8.96 -15.47 7.77
CA HIS A 94 8.75 -15.85 9.17
C HIS A 94 8.26 -14.68 10.03
N GLU A 95 8.48 -13.44 9.60
CA GLU A 95 8.02 -12.24 10.30
C GLU A 95 6.64 -11.78 9.81
N VAL A 96 6.38 -12.03 8.53
CA VAL A 96 5.16 -11.57 7.86
C VAL A 96 4.49 -12.73 7.13
N SER A 97 4.44 -13.89 7.79
CA SER A 97 3.92 -15.12 7.20
C SER A 97 2.49 -14.99 6.68
N CYS A 98 1.69 -14.14 7.30
CA CYS A 98 0.34 -13.86 6.80
C CYS A 98 0.37 -13.16 5.45
N ASN A 99 1.48 -12.53 5.09
CA ASN A 99 1.56 -11.76 3.85
C ASN A 99 1.70 -12.64 2.63
N GLY A 100 2.20 -13.86 2.78
CA GLY A 100 2.12 -14.84 1.71
C GLY A 100 0.68 -15.03 1.28
N LEU A 101 -0.22 -15.09 2.25
CA LEU A 101 -1.66 -15.18 1.98
C LEU A 101 -2.23 -13.87 1.46
N LEU A 102 -1.77 -12.73 1.98
CA LEU A 102 -2.28 -11.42 1.56
C LEU A 102 -1.95 -11.13 0.10
N PHE A 103 -0.74 -11.46 -0.35
CA PHE A 103 -0.28 -11.08 -1.68
C PHE A 103 -0.24 -12.24 -2.68
N HIS A 104 -0.16 -13.49 -2.22
CA HIS A 104 0.08 -14.64 -3.09
C HIS A 104 -0.86 -15.83 -2.87
N GLY A 105 -1.67 -15.80 -1.83
CA GLY A 105 -2.39 -17.00 -1.38
C GLY A 105 -3.73 -17.27 -2.05
N SER A 106 -4.22 -16.37 -2.89
CA SER A 106 -5.57 -16.51 -3.43
C SER A 106 -5.69 -15.92 -4.83
N SER A 107 -6.46 -16.59 -5.68
CA SER A 107 -6.88 -16.04 -6.97
C SER A 107 -7.99 -15.01 -6.80
N HIS A 108 -8.57 -14.92 -5.60
CA HIS A 108 -9.61 -13.94 -5.28
C HIS A 108 -9.04 -12.74 -4.55
N VAL A 109 -9.62 -11.57 -4.83
CA VAL A 109 -9.27 -10.35 -4.13
C VAL A 109 -9.86 -10.40 -2.73
N LEU A 110 -8.99 -10.23 -1.72
CA LEU A 110 -9.40 -10.21 -0.32
C LEU A 110 -9.57 -8.77 0.14
N THR A 111 -10.70 -8.47 0.76
CA THR A 111 -10.98 -7.17 1.34
C THR A 111 -11.04 -7.30 2.85
N PHE A 112 -10.31 -6.46 3.56
CA PHE A 112 -10.27 -6.47 5.02
C PHE A 112 -11.05 -5.29 5.57
N VAL A 113 -11.87 -5.55 6.59
CA VAL A 113 -12.58 -4.51 7.33
C VAL A 113 -11.73 -4.18 8.55
N LEU A 114 -11.27 -2.93 8.62
CA LEU A 114 -10.42 -2.48 9.70
C LEU A 114 -11.26 -2.09 10.92
N SER A 115 -10.84 -2.53 12.11
CA SER A 115 -11.44 -2.09 13.35
C SER A 115 -11.13 -0.60 13.58
N GLU A 116 -11.82 0.04 14.51
CA GLU A 116 -11.53 1.42 14.88
C GLU A 116 -10.09 1.58 15.36
N ASP A 117 -9.60 0.64 16.13
CA ASP A 117 -8.23 0.64 16.63
C ASP A 117 -7.22 0.54 15.49
N GLU A 118 -7.46 -0.37 14.55
CA GLU A 118 -6.61 -0.54 13.37
C GLU A 118 -6.60 0.71 12.50
N ARG A 119 -7.74 1.35 12.33
CA ARG A 119 -7.86 2.59 11.56
C ARG A 119 -7.05 3.71 12.19
N ARG A 120 -7.11 3.86 13.53
CA ARG A 120 -6.31 4.84 14.25
C ARG A 120 -4.81 4.59 14.07
N LYS A 121 -4.41 3.32 14.13
CA LYS A 121 -3.01 2.94 13.93
C LYS A 121 -2.54 3.28 12.52
N ILE A 122 -3.36 2.99 11.52
CA ILE A 122 -3.04 3.31 10.13
C ILE A 122 -2.93 4.83 9.94
N ASP A 123 -3.85 5.60 10.51
CA ASP A 123 -3.80 7.06 10.43
C ASP A 123 -2.52 7.59 11.07
N THR A 124 -2.14 7.05 12.21
CA THR A 124 -0.91 7.45 12.91
C THR A 124 0.33 7.09 12.08
N LEU A 125 0.39 5.87 11.56
CA LEU A 125 1.50 5.43 10.72
C LEU A 125 1.62 6.26 9.45
N THR A 126 0.49 6.56 8.82
CA THR A 126 0.46 7.38 7.61
C THR A 126 1.06 8.77 7.88
N ARG A 127 0.69 9.37 8.99
CA ARG A 127 1.21 10.68 9.38
C ARG A 127 2.71 10.64 9.64
N ILE A 128 3.17 9.63 10.35
CA ILE A 128 4.60 9.44 10.64
C ILE A 128 5.37 9.19 9.33
N MET A 129 4.82 8.38 8.42
CA MET A 129 5.44 8.16 7.12
C MET A 129 5.57 9.45 6.33
N GLN A 130 4.54 10.29 6.31
CA GLN A 130 4.59 11.56 5.61
C GLN A 130 5.72 12.44 6.12
N GLU A 131 5.92 12.49 7.42
CA GLU A 131 7.03 13.22 8.02
C GLU A 131 8.37 12.63 7.61
N GLU A 132 8.47 11.30 7.61
CA GLU A 132 9.71 10.61 7.26
C GLU A 132 10.07 10.79 5.79
N PHE A 133 9.08 10.79 4.89
CA PHE A 133 9.33 11.06 3.48
C PHE A 133 9.97 12.43 3.24
N LEU A 134 9.68 13.39 4.11
CA LEU A 134 10.23 14.75 4.02
C LEU A 134 11.57 14.88 4.73
N SER A 135 12.00 13.87 5.46
CA SER A 135 13.28 13.87 6.17
C SER A 135 14.44 13.73 5.20
N THR A 136 15.57 14.38 5.53
CA THR A 136 16.82 14.22 4.79
C THR A 136 17.85 13.44 5.61
N ASP A 137 17.41 12.79 6.68
CA ASP A 137 18.24 12.01 7.59
C ASP A 137 18.81 10.79 6.87
N GLN A 138 20.02 10.39 7.28
CA GLN A 138 20.66 9.17 6.76
C GLN A 138 19.87 7.89 7.11
N LEU A 139 19.03 7.95 8.13
CA LEU A 139 18.20 6.82 8.57
C LEU A 139 16.84 6.76 7.88
N GLN A 140 16.57 7.64 6.93
CA GLN A 140 15.27 7.71 6.25
C GLN A 140 14.87 6.36 5.65
N ASP A 141 15.79 5.69 4.95
CA ASP A 141 15.55 4.37 4.34
C ASP A 141 15.10 3.36 5.40
N GLU A 142 15.88 3.21 6.47
CA GLU A 142 15.57 2.27 7.54
C GLU A 142 14.26 2.61 8.24
N MET A 143 14.02 3.89 8.51
CA MET A 143 12.80 4.31 9.19
C MET A 143 11.55 4.01 8.34
N LEU A 144 11.61 4.29 7.05
CA LEU A 144 10.50 3.97 6.16
C LEU A 144 10.27 2.47 6.07
N ARG A 145 11.33 1.67 6.04
CA ARG A 145 11.22 0.22 6.02
C ARG A 145 10.59 -0.33 7.29
N VAL A 146 10.97 0.20 8.44
CA VAL A 146 10.39 -0.18 9.73
C VAL A 146 8.92 0.19 9.80
N LEU A 147 8.56 1.39 9.33
CA LEU A 147 7.16 1.84 9.31
C LEU A 147 6.32 0.98 8.38
N LEU A 148 6.85 0.60 7.22
CA LEU A 148 6.18 -0.32 6.31
C LEU A 148 5.96 -1.68 6.98
N LYS A 149 6.97 -2.21 7.63
CA LYS A 149 6.86 -3.47 8.35
C LYS A 149 5.78 -3.41 9.43
N ARG A 150 5.74 -2.31 10.18
CA ARG A 150 4.71 -2.11 11.21
C ARG A 150 3.32 -2.07 10.60
N PHE A 151 3.17 -1.43 9.45
CA PHE A 151 1.90 -1.38 8.72
C PHE A 151 1.47 -2.79 8.31
N ILE A 152 2.39 -3.58 7.77
CA ILE A 152 2.11 -4.94 7.31
C ILE A 152 1.66 -5.85 8.47
N ILE A 153 2.21 -5.66 9.66
CA ILE A 153 1.97 -6.53 10.82
C ILE A 153 0.68 -6.14 11.59
N LEU A 154 0.03 -5.10 11.19
CA LEU A 154 -1.21 -4.67 11.87
C LEU A 154 -2.29 -5.78 11.94
#